data_37236388bbc433bbae9b865eed239b5f
#
_entry.id   37236388bbc433bbae9b865eed239b5f
#
_cell.length_a   1.000
_cell.length_b   1.000
_cell.length_c   1.000
_cell.angle_alpha   90.00
_cell.angle_beta   90.00
_cell.angle_gamma   90.00
#
_symmetry.space_group_name_H-M   'P 1'
#
loop_
_entity.id
_entity.type
_entity.pdbx_description
1 polymer ?
#
loop_
_entity_poly.entity_id
_entity_poly.type
_entity_poly.pdbx_seq_one_letter_code
_entity_poly.pdbx_strand_id
1 'polypeptide(L)'
;MKKIMLVFGTRPEAIKMCPLVNELKTRKGIETIVCVTGKHRQMLDQVLEAFQVEPDYDLSIMKDRQTLFDVTTNILNRIKAVLEEVQPDVVLVHGDTSTTFVTALACFYLQIPVGHVEAGLRTYNIYSPYPEEFNRQAVSIISAYNFAPTELSKENLLREGKNPDTIYVTGNTAIDALKTTVREDYTHPDLEWAKGSRLIMITAHRRENLGEPMKHMFRAIRRVCDEHPDIKAIYPIHMNPVVREIADSILGDDERIRIIEPLDVLDFHNFLSRSYLILTDSGGIQEEAPSLGKPVLVMRDTTERPEGIKAGTLKLVGTDEEVIYQNFKQLLEDEEAYRAMSTASNPYGDGFACKRIADILEGKA
;
A
#
# COMPACT_ATOMS: atom_id res chain seq x y z
N MET A 1 -30.59 7.81 -7.09
CA MET A 1 -29.33 7.44 -6.41
C MET A 1 -28.19 7.68 -7.38
N LYS A 2 -27.05 8.17 -6.91
CA LYS A 2 -25.87 8.37 -7.73
C LYS A 2 -25.15 7.03 -7.90
N LYS A 3 -24.92 6.61 -9.15
CA LYS A 3 -24.22 5.36 -9.45
C LYS A 3 -22.70 5.59 -9.42
N ILE A 4 -22.01 4.95 -8.51
CA ILE A 4 -20.55 5.02 -8.40
C ILE A 4 -19.97 3.63 -8.64
N MET A 5 -19.12 3.53 -9.67
CA MET A 5 -18.47 2.29 -10.02
C MET A 5 -16.99 2.35 -9.62
N LEU A 6 -16.52 1.34 -8.90
CA LEU A 6 -15.10 1.21 -8.52
C LEU A 6 -14.46 0.14 -9.40
N VAL A 7 -13.33 0.48 -10.03
CA VAL A 7 -12.62 -0.45 -10.93
C VAL A 7 -11.18 -0.63 -10.43
N PHE A 8 -10.81 -1.87 -10.17
CA PHE A 8 -9.46 -2.24 -9.71
C PHE A 8 -9.10 -3.68 -10.10
N GLY A 9 -7.83 -4.06 -10.05
CA GLY A 9 -7.44 -5.36 -10.59
C GLY A 9 -6.29 -6.07 -9.89
N THR A 10 -5.59 -5.39 -9.01
CA THR A 10 -4.44 -5.94 -8.29
C THR A 10 -4.71 -6.04 -6.79
N ARG A 11 -3.96 -6.91 -6.09
CA ARG A 11 -4.02 -7.02 -4.63
C ARG A 11 -3.82 -5.67 -3.92
N PRO A 12 -2.79 -4.86 -4.25
CA PRO A 12 -2.59 -3.55 -3.59
C PRO A 12 -3.73 -2.57 -3.82
N GLU A 13 -4.32 -2.55 -5.02
CA GLU A 13 -5.50 -1.72 -5.30
C GLU A 13 -6.69 -2.18 -4.46
N ALA A 14 -6.94 -3.49 -4.38
CA ALA A 14 -8.07 -4.03 -3.62
C ALA A 14 -7.99 -3.71 -2.13
N ILE A 15 -6.81 -3.81 -1.51
CA ILE A 15 -6.59 -3.46 -0.09
C ILE A 15 -7.05 -2.01 0.18
N LYS A 16 -6.81 -1.10 -0.75
CA LYS A 16 -7.11 0.32 -0.62
C LYS A 16 -8.52 0.69 -1.10
N MET A 17 -9.10 -0.08 -2.02
CA MET A 17 -10.43 0.18 -2.59
C MET A 17 -11.57 -0.52 -1.86
N CYS A 18 -11.34 -1.70 -1.28
CA CYS A 18 -12.39 -2.43 -0.56
C CYS A 18 -12.96 -1.67 0.66
N PRO A 19 -12.15 -0.96 1.48
CA PRO A 19 -12.69 -0.08 2.52
C PRO A 19 -13.60 1.02 1.96
N LEU A 20 -13.25 1.57 0.80
CA LEU A 20 -14.07 2.58 0.12
C LEU A 20 -15.37 1.98 -0.43
N VAL A 21 -15.33 0.77 -0.99
CA VAL A 21 -16.54 0.03 -1.38
C VAL A 21 -17.48 -0.11 -0.19
N ASN A 22 -16.95 -0.56 0.96
CA ASN A 22 -17.75 -0.78 2.15
C ASN A 22 -18.33 0.52 2.69
N GLU A 23 -17.56 1.61 2.71
CA GLU A 23 -18.05 2.93 3.09
C GLU A 23 -19.17 3.41 2.16
N LEU A 24 -19.00 3.32 0.84
CA LEU A 24 -20.01 3.74 -0.14
C LEU A 24 -21.29 2.91 -0.05
N LYS A 25 -21.20 1.61 0.21
CA LYS A 25 -22.37 0.74 0.41
C LYS A 25 -23.21 1.13 1.64
N THR A 26 -22.67 1.87 2.61
CA THR A 26 -23.44 2.39 3.75
C THR A 26 -24.26 3.65 3.41
N ARG A 27 -23.99 4.27 2.26
CA ARG A 27 -24.58 5.56 1.85
C ARG A 27 -25.88 5.38 1.11
N LYS A 28 -27.00 5.81 1.70
CA LYS A 28 -28.35 5.65 1.12
C LYS A 28 -28.55 6.35 -0.23
N GLY A 29 -27.77 7.38 -0.53
CA GLY A 29 -27.83 8.16 -1.79
C GLY A 29 -26.96 7.58 -2.91
N ILE A 30 -26.20 6.51 -2.65
CA ILE A 30 -25.21 5.94 -3.58
C ILE A 30 -25.60 4.49 -3.91
N GLU A 31 -25.57 4.16 -5.20
CA GLU A 31 -25.54 2.80 -5.70
C GLU A 31 -24.10 2.46 -6.04
N THR A 32 -23.52 1.49 -5.32
CA THR A 32 -22.10 1.12 -5.43
C THR A 32 -21.95 -0.11 -6.29
N ILE A 33 -21.16 -0.03 -7.35
CA ILE A 33 -20.90 -1.12 -8.30
C ILE A 33 -19.40 -1.42 -8.29
N VAL A 34 -19.04 -2.68 -8.20
CA VAL A 34 -17.66 -3.14 -8.15
C VAL A 34 -17.31 -3.93 -9.41
N CYS A 35 -16.30 -3.47 -10.13
CA CYS A 35 -15.77 -4.19 -11.28
C CYS A 35 -14.30 -4.52 -11.06
N VAL A 36 -13.94 -5.79 -11.18
CA VAL A 36 -12.56 -6.23 -11.08
C VAL A 36 -12.03 -6.65 -12.44
N THR A 37 -10.74 -6.38 -12.69
CA THR A 37 -10.09 -6.81 -13.94
C THR A 37 -9.47 -8.20 -13.83
N GLY A 38 -9.28 -8.72 -12.61
CA GLY A 38 -8.79 -10.08 -12.38
C GLY A 38 -7.31 -10.29 -12.75
N LYS A 39 -6.45 -9.29 -12.55
CA LYS A 39 -5.03 -9.36 -12.96
C LYS A 39 -4.18 -10.34 -12.13
N HIS A 40 -4.58 -10.77 -10.94
CA HIS A 40 -3.92 -11.80 -10.11
C HIS A 40 -4.98 -12.45 -9.24
N ARG A 41 -5.81 -13.31 -9.81
CA ARG A 41 -7.07 -13.76 -9.24
C ARG A 41 -6.97 -14.29 -7.82
N GLN A 42 -6.09 -15.25 -7.52
CA GLN A 42 -6.00 -15.82 -6.17
C GLN A 42 -5.68 -14.78 -5.09
N MET A 43 -4.72 -13.88 -5.35
CA MET A 43 -4.34 -12.84 -4.40
C MET A 43 -5.41 -11.75 -4.27
N LEU A 44 -6.14 -11.48 -5.34
CA LEU A 44 -7.25 -10.53 -5.33
C LEU A 44 -8.43 -11.10 -4.55
N ASP A 45 -8.81 -12.36 -4.81
CA ASP A 45 -9.92 -13.03 -4.15
C ASP A 45 -9.75 -13.10 -2.63
N GLN A 46 -8.53 -13.36 -2.13
CA GLN A 46 -8.22 -13.32 -0.71
C GLN A 46 -8.52 -11.95 -0.06
N VAL A 47 -8.20 -10.85 -0.77
CA VAL A 47 -8.50 -9.51 -0.26
C VAL A 47 -10.00 -9.25 -0.30
N LEU A 48 -10.67 -9.58 -1.39
CA LEU A 48 -12.11 -9.43 -1.53
C LEU A 48 -12.85 -10.18 -0.40
N GLU A 49 -12.42 -11.41 -0.08
CA GLU A 49 -12.96 -12.20 1.01
C GLU A 49 -12.70 -11.54 2.38
N ALA A 50 -11.46 -11.08 2.63
CA ALA A 50 -11.09 -10.43 3.89
C ALA A 50 -11.93 -9.19 4.19
N PHE A 51 -12.33 -8.44 3.15
CA PHE A 51 -13.18 -7.25 3.25
C PHE A 51 -14.66 -7.53 3.00
N GLN A 52 -15.05 -8.77 2.72
CA GLN A 52 -16.42 -9.17 2.40
C GLN A 52 -17.01 -8.37 1.22
N VAL A 53 -16.19 -8.18 0.19
CA VAL A 53 -16.58 -7.49 -1.04
C VAL A 53 -16.79 -8.52 -2.14
N GLU A 54 -17.98 -8.53 -2.72
CA GLU A 54 -18.31 -9.31 -3.91
C GLU A 54 -18.33 -8.38 -5.11
N PRO A 55 -17.56 -8.67 -6.18
CA PRO A 55 -17.61 -7.88 -7.41
C PRO A 55 -18.88 -8.16 -8.21
N ASP A 56 -19.50 -7.10 -8.74
CA ASP A 56 -20.65 -7.20 -9.65
C ASP A 56 -20.19 -7.61 -11.05
N TYR A 57 -18.98 -7.22 -11.44
CA TYR A 57 -18.38 -7.54 -12.74
C TYR A 57 -16.93 -8.02 -12.58
N ASP A 58 -16.58 -9.07 -13.30
CA ASP A 58 -15.20 -9.57 -13.43
C ASP A 58 -14.82 -9.64 -14.91
N LEU A 59 -13.85 -8.81 -15.30
CA LEU A 59 -13.39 -8.78 -16.69
C LEU A 59 -12.49 -9.94 -17.05
N SER A 60 -11.96 -10.66 -16.07
CA SER A 60 -11.13 -11.88 -16.26
C SER A 60 -10.07 -11.73 -17.37
N ILE A 61 -9.26 -10.66 -17.30
CA ILE A 61 -8.31 -10.32 -18.37
C ILE A 61 -7.02 -11.14 -18.34
N MET A 62 -6.80 -11.91 -17.27
CA MET A 62 -5.53 -12.62 -17.09
C MET A 62 -5.31 -13.72 -18.12
N LYS A 63 -4.12 -13.69 -18.71
CA LYS A 63 -3.55 -14.76 -19.53
C LYS A 63 -2.05 -14.86 -19.23
N ASP A 64 -1.47 -16.03 -19.41
CA ASP A 64 -0.03 -16.21 -19.26
C ASP A 64 0.75 -15.34 -20.26
N ARG A 65 1.86 -14.78 -19.78
CA ARG A 65 2.82 -14.01 -20.58
C ARG A 65 2.26 -12.81 -21.33
N GLN A 66 1.27 -12.13 -20.77
CA GLN A 66 0.70 -10.92 -21.37
C GLN A 66 1.72 -9.78 -21.40
N THR A 67 1.75 -9.09 -22.54
CA THR A 67 2.44 -7.81 -22.72
C THR A 67 1.56 -6.64 -22.17
N LEU A 68 2.15 -5.46 -22.01
CA LEU A 68 1.37 -4.25 -21.70
C LEU A 68 0.31 -3.96 -22.77
N PHE A 69 0.59 -4.27 -24.05
CA PHE A 69 -0.37 -4.15 -25.14
C PHE A 69 -1.58 -5.07 -24.94
N ASP A 70 -1.34 -6.32 -24.55
CA ASP A 70 -2.41 -7.29 -24.31
C ASP A 70 -3.29 -6.86 -23.15
N VAL A 71 -2.68 -6.43 -22.05
CA VAL A 71 -3.40 -5.93 -20.86
C VAL A 71 -4.25 -4.71 -21.22
N THR A 72 -3.66 -3.72 -21.90
CA THR A 72 -4.33 -2.50 -22.33
C THR A 72 -5.53 -2.78 -23.21
N THR A 73 -5.33 -3.56 -24.27
CA THR A 73 -6.39 -3.87 -25.23
C THR A 73 -7.50 -4.74 -24.62
N ASN A 74 -7.14 -5.71 -23.78
CA ASN A 74 -8.13 -6.56 -23.10
C ASN A 74 -9.01 -5.74 -22.13
N ILE A 75 -8.42 -4.84 -21.32
CA ILE A 75 -9.20 -3.98 -20.43
C ILE A 75 -10.10 -3.07 -21.26
N LEU A 76 -9.53 -2.35 -22.24
CA LEU A 76 -10.28 -1.36 -23.03
C LEU A 76 -11.51 -1.97 -23.72
N ASN A 77 -11.32 -3.15 -24.32
CA ASN A 77 -12.40 -3.83 -25.05
C ASN A 77 -13.50 -4.35 -24.12
N ARG A 78 -13.13 -4.87 -22.94
CA ARG A 78 -14.13 -5.48 -22.03
C ARG A 78 -14.81 -4.46 -21.16
N ILE A 79 -14.10 -3.43 -20.66
CA ILE A 79 -14.69 -2.41 -19.79
C ILE A 79 -15.73 -1.57 -20.52
N LYS A 80 -15.58 -1.37 -21.84
CA LYS A 80 -16.54 -0.62 -22.64
C LYS A 80 -17.96 -1.14 -22.48
N ALA A 81 -18.18 -2.43 -22.66
CA ALA A 81 -19.51 -3.04 -22.57
C ALA A 81 -20.12 -2.85 -21.17
N VAL A 82 -19.31 -2.99 -20.12
CA VAL A 82 -19.78 -2.78 -18.75
C VAL A 82 -20.14 -1.32 -18.50
N LEU A 83 -19.33 -0.36 -18.97
CA LEU A 83 -19.62 1.07 -18.82
C LEU A 83 -20.91 1.48 -19.59
N GLU A 84 -21.12 0.94 -20.78
CA GLU A 84 -22.33 1.19 -21.59
C GLU A 84 -23.58 0.57 -20.95
N GLU A 85 -23.47 -0.57 -20.30
CA GLU A 85 -24.57 -1.23 -19.59
C GLU A 85 -24.91 -0.50 -18.27
N VAL A 86 -23.89 -0.25 -17.43
CA VAL A 86 -24.07 0.33 -16.09
C VAL A 86 -24.41 1.81 -16.13
N GLN A 87 -23.81 2.56 -17.06
CA GLN A 87 -23.92 4.02 -17.17
C GLN A 87 -23.67 4.72 -15.82
N PRO A 88 -22.49 4.57 -15.20
CA PRO A 88 -22.20 5.16 -13.91
C PRO A 88 -22.09 6.69 -14.00
N ASP A 89 -22.53 7.39 -12.95
CA ASP A 89 -22.33 8.84 -12.81
C ASP A 89 -20.88 9.22 -12.54
N VAL A 90 -20.12 8.33 -11.87
CA VAL A 90 -18.68 8.48 -11.59
C VAL A 90 -18.05 7.11 -11.57
N VAL A 91 -16.86 7.00 -12.16
CA VAL A 91 -15.98 5.82 -12.01
C VAL A 91 -14.79 6.17 -11.15
N LEU A 92 -14.54 5.37 -10.11
CA LEU A 92 -13.35 5.51 -9.25
C LEU A 92 -12.28 4.52 -9.68
N VAL A 93 -11.08 5.02 -9.86
CA VAL A 93 -9.87 4.24 -10.13
C VAL A 93 -8.79 4.58 -9.11
N HIS A 94 -7.82 3.69 -8.91
CA HIS A 94 -6.84 3.84 -7.84
C HIS A 94 -5.40 3.80 -8.36
N GLY A 95 -4.58 4.76 -7.93
CA GLY A 95 -3.13 4.76 -8.14
C GLY A 95 -2.74 4.85 -9.62
N ASP A 96 -1.96 3.87 -10.10
CA ASP A 96 -1.18 4.02 -11.32
C ASP A 96 -1.05 2.75 -12.17
N THR A 97 -1.87 1.74 -11.91
CA THR A 97 -1.83 0.50 -12.69
C THR A 97 -2.35 0.70 -14.12
N SER A 98 -2.10 -0.29 -14.98
CA SER A 98 -2.73 -0.32 -16.31
C SER A 98 -4.26 -0.37 -16.22
N THR A 99 -4.81 -1.02 -15.19
CA THR A 99 -6.26 -1.00 -14.92
C THR A 99 -6.76 0.42 -14.71
N THR A 100 -6.07 1.18 -13.88
CA THR A 100 -6.39 2.59 -13.58
C THR A 100 -6.39 3.46 -14.83
N PHE A 101 -5.28 3.42 -15.58
CA PHE A 101 -5.11 4.25 -16.77
C PHE A 101 -6.12 3.89 -17.88
N VAL A 102 -6.25 2.60 -18.20
CA VAL A 102 -7.09 2.17 -19.33
C VAL A 102 -8.57 2.35 -19.02
N THR A 103 -8.99 2.13 -17.77
CA THR A 103 -10.36 2.42 -17.34
C THR A 103 -10.66 3.91 -17.44
N ALA A 104 -9.77 4.78 -16.98
CA ALA A 104 -9.94 6.22 -17.08
C ALA A 104 -10.00 6.69 -18.54
N LEU A 105 -9.20 6.11 -19.43
CA LEU A 105 -9.24 6.37 -20.86
C LEU A 105 -10.59 5.97 -21.47
N ALA A 106 -11.12 4.79 -21.13
CA ALA A 106 -12.43 4.34 -21.59
C ALA A 106 -13.56 5.28 -21.12
N CYS A 107 -13.51 5.70 -19.85
CA CYS A 107 -14.44 6.68 -19.28
C CYS A 107 -14.37 8.02 -20.03
N PHE A 108 -13.16 8.50 -20.34
CA PHE A 108 -13.00 9.73 -21.11
C PHE A 108 -13.66 9.65 -22.48
N TYR A 109 -13.52 8.53 -23.19
CA TYR A 109 -14.18 8.34 -24.51
C TYR A 109 -15.71 8.32 -24.41
N LEU A 110 -16.25 7.84 -23.30
CA LEU A 110 -17.68 7.80 -23.05
C LEU A 110 -18.20 9.02 -22.27
N GLN A 111 -17.33 10.01 -22.00
CA GLN A 111 -17.64 11.24 -21.25
C GLN A 111 -18.18 10.95 -19.83
N ILE A 112 -17.70 9.87 -19.20
CA ILE A 112 -18.02 9.50 -17.83
C ILE A 112 -16.98 10.15 -16.90
N PRO A 113 -17.39 10.90 -15.85
CA PRO A 113 -16.48 11.49 -14.88
C PRO A 113 -15.65 10.44 -14.15
N VAL A 114 -14.37 10.71 -13.97
CA VAL A 114 -13.42 9.83 -13.25
C VAL A 114 -12.99 10.47 -11.94
N GLY A 115 -13.03 9.69 -10.86
CA GLY A 115 -12.40 10.01 -9.58
C GLY A 115 -11.12 9.19 -9.42
N HIS A 116 -10.00 9.87 -9.24
CA HIS A 116 -8.68 9.27 -9.06
C HIS A 116 -8.34 9.20 -7.56
N VAL A 117 -8.40 8.01 -6.98
CA VAL A 117 -7.98 7.74 -5.60
C VAL A 117 -6.46 7.55 -5.57
N GLU A 118 -5.77 8.14 -4.60
CA GLU A 118 -4.31 8.22 -4.50
C GLU A 118 -3.70 9.08 -5.64
N ALA A 119 -4.35 10.20 -5.94
CA ALA A 119 -3.91 11.14 -6.97
C ALA A 119 -2.72 11.99 -6.51
N GLY A 120 -1.83 12.34 -7.42
CA GLY A 120 -0.80 13.35 -7.20
C GLY A 120 0.56 12.83 -6.71
N LEU A 121 0.75 11.53 -6.57
CA LEU A 121 2.10 10.96 -6.38
C LEU A 121 2.94 11.19 -7.65
N ARG A 122 4.21 11.63 -7.49
CA ARG A 122 5.08 11.95 -8.63
C ARG A 122 6.54 11.59 -8.38
N THR A 123 7.17 11.06 -9.40
CA THR A 123 8.63 11.00 -9.55
C THR A 123 9.13 11.95 -10.61
N TYR A 124 8.24 12.40 -11.51
CA TYR A 124 8.55 13.23 -12.71
C TYR A 124 9.49 12.54 -13.71
N ASN A 125 9.72 11.25 -13.57
CA ASN A 125 10.45 10.44 -14.54
C ASN A 125 9.52 9.36 -15.08
N ILE A 126 8.92 9.58 -16.26
CA ILE A 126 7.92 8.67 -16.87
C ILE A 126 8.43 7.24 -17.12
N TYR A 127 9.73 7.01 -17.01
CA TYR A 127 10.36 5.72 -17.13
C TYR A 127 10.73 5.08 -15.77
N SER A 128 10.43 5.76 -14.63
CA SER A 128 10.75 5.25 -13.31
C SER A 128 9.78 5.77 -12.22
N PRO A 129 8.92 4.89 -11.68
CA PRO A 129 8.62 3.51 -12.09
C PRO A 129 7.93 3.46 -13.46
N TYR A 130 8.17 2.37 -14.18
CA TYR A 130 7.60 2.16 -15.52
C TYR A 130 6.62 0.98 -15.52
N PRO A 131 5.38 1.16 -16.05
CA PRO A 131 4.80 2.34 -16.69
C PRO A 131 4.01 3.27 -15.72
N GLU A 132 4.15 3.07 -14.41
CA GLU A 132 3.30 3.64 -13.37
C GLU A 132 3.32 5.18 -13.35
N GLU A 133 4.51 5.80 -13.51
CA GLU A 133 4.58 7.26 -13.48
C GLU A 133 3.85 7.90 -14.66
N PHE A 134 3.94 7.32 -15.84
CA PHE A 134 3.15 7.76 -17.00
C PHE A 134 1.65 7.58 -16.74
N ASN A 135 1.24 6.43 -16.24
CA ASN A 135 -0.17 6.13 -15.98
C ASN A 135 -0.79 7.15 -15.03
N ARG A 136 -0.12 7.46 -13.89
CA ARG A 136 -0.67 8.39 -12.89
C ARG A 136 -0.75 9.82 -13.39
N GLN A 137 0.21 10.27 -14.20
CA GLN A 137 0.16 11.58 -14.84
C GLN A 137 -0.99 11.66 -15.85
N ALA A 138 -1.13 10.65 -16.72
CA ALA A 138 -2.18 10.60 -17.73
C ALA A 138 -3.59 10.58 -17.10
N VAL A 139 -3.81 9.78 -16.05
CA VAL A 139 -5.08 9.75 -15.32
C VAL A 139 -5.41 11.13 -14.73
N SER A 140 -4.44 11.83 -14.17
CA SER A 140 -4.65 13.17 -13.62
C SER A 140 -5.15 14.18 -14.66
N ILE A 141 -4.83 13.98 -15.94
CA ILE A 141 -5.28 14.91 -17.02
C ILE A 141 -6.81 14.88 -17.16
N ILE A 142 -7.42 13.72 -17.03
CA ILE A 142 -8.83 13.47 -17.33
C ILE A 142 -9.71 13.32 -16.09
N SER A 143 -9.13 13.29 -14.89
CA SER A 143 -9.89 13.12 -13.65
C SER A 143 -10.70 14.36 -13.28
N ALA A 144 -11.98 14.16 -12.99
CA ALA A 144 -12.89 15.18 -12.47
C ALA A 144 -12.73 15.37 -10.96
N TYR A 145 -12.35 14.33 -10.24
CA TYR A 145 -12.04 14.35 -8.81
C TYR A 145 -10.64 13.78 -8.59
N ASN A 146 -9.79 14.51 -7.86
CA ASN A 146 -8.44 14.07 -7.51
C ASN A 146 -8.36 13.95 -5.98
N PHE A 147 -8.42 12.73 -5.47
CA PHE A 147 -8.32 12.43 -4.04
C PHE A 147 -6.86 12.21 -3.68
N ALA A 148 -6.22 13.28 -3.23
CA ALA A 148 -4.80 13.30 -2.88
C ALA A 148 -4.57 12.72 -1.47
N PRO A 149 -3.59 11.82 -1.27
CA PRO A 149 -3.31 11.27 0.05
C PRO A 149 -2.66 12.29 1.00
N THR A 150 -1.91 13.25 0.47
CA THR A 150 -1.14 14.23 1.26
C THR A 150 -1.20 15.63 0.65
N GLU A 151 -0.78 16.65 1.42
CA GLU A 151 -0.61 18.01 0.89
C GLU A 151 0.45 18.06 -0.22
N LEU A 152 1.54 17.30 -0.13
CA LEU A 152 2.55 17.23 -1.19
C LEU A 152 1.95 16.71 -2.50
N SER A 153 1.10 15.69 -2.43
CA SER A 153 0.37 15.17 -3.60
C SER A 153 -0.55 16.22 -4.22
N LYS A 154 -1.23 17.02 -3.40
CA LYS A 154 -2.03 18.17 -3.87
C LYS A 154 -1.15 19.22 -4.51
N GLU A 155 -0.01 19.56 -3.90
CA GLU A 155 0.94 20.53 -4.47
C GLU A 155 1.44 20.11 -5.85
N ASN A 156 1.72 18.82 -6.04
CA ASN A 156 2.11 18.30 -7.35
C ASN A 156 1.02 18.51 -8.40
N LEU A 157 -0.24 18.25 -8.08
CA LEU A 157 -1.37 18.49 -8.99
C LEU A 157 -1.56 19.97 -9.31
N LEU A 158 -1.43 20.85 -8.30
CA LEU A 158 -1.50 22.31 -8.50
C LEU A 158 -0.36 22.81 -9.40
N ARG A 159 0.86 22.29 -9.22
CA ARG A 159 2.02 22.62 -10.06
C ARG A 159 1.79 22.23 -11.53
N GLU A 160 1.02 21.19 -11.78
CA GLU A 160 0.63 20.74 -13.12
C GLU A 160 -0.58 21.51 -13.68
N GLY A 161 -1.05 22.53 -12.97
CA GLY A 161 -2.14 23.39 -13.43
C GLY A 161 -3.52 22.79 -13.29
N LYS A 162 -3.71 21.77 -12.40
CA LYS A 162 -5.04 21.25 -12.11
C LYS A 162 -5.89 22.29 -11.38
N ASN A 163 -7.20 22.29 -11.68
CA ASN A 163 -8.13 23.17 -10.98
C ASN A 163 -8.18 22.81 -9.48
N PRO A 164 -7.89 23.77 -8.58
CA PRO A 164 -7.93 23.54 -7.13
C PRO A 164 -9.26 22.94 -6.62
N ASP A 165 -10.38 23.31 -7.23
CA ASP A 165 -11.71 22.85 -6.85
C ASP A 165 -11.96 21.36 -7.16
N THR A 166 -11.06 20.71 -7.89
CA THR A 166 -11.10 19.28 -8.21
C THR A 166 -10.15 18.45 -7.38
N ILE A 167 -9.40 19.07 -6.45
CA ILE A 167 -8.35 18.42 -5.66
C ILE A 167 -8.76 18.40 -4.19
N TYR A 168 -8.83 17.20 -3.61
CA TYR A 168 -9.25 16.98 -2.23
C TYR A 168 -8.17 16.20 -1.48
N VAL A 169 -7.64 16.74 -0.39
CA VAL A 169 -6.73 16.00 0.48
C VAL A 169 -7.56 15.12 1.41
N THR A 170 -7.54 13.83 1.18
CA THR A 170 -8.38 12.87 1.89
C THR A 170 -7.63 12.00 2.88
N GLY A 171 -6.33 11.84 2.71
CA GLY A 171 -5.55 10.77 3.32
C GLY A 171 -5.49 9.54 2.42
N ASN A 172 -4.69 8.56 2.81
CA ASN A 172 -4.55 7.31 2.07
C ASN A 172 -5.54 6.25 2.60
N THR A 173 -6.29 5.64 1.71
CA THR A 173 -7.28 4.59 2.03
C THR A 173 -6.65 3.29 2.55
N ALA A 174 -5.32 3.12 2.41
CA ALA A 174 -4.59 2.04 3.07
C ALA A 174 -4.72 2.09 4.60
N ILE A 175 -4.80 3.31 5.18
CA ILE A 175 -4.97 3.47 6.61
C ILE A 175 -6.38 3.05 7.04
N ASP A 176 -7.39 3.31 6.23
CA ASP A 176 -8.76 2.84 6.47
C ASP A 176 -8.85 1.31 6.48
N ALA A 177 -8.05 0.64 5.65
CA ALA A 177 -8.00 -0.82 5.58
C ALA A 177 -7.64 -1.46 6.94
N LEU A 178 -6.74 -0.83 7.70
CA LEU A 178 -6.31 -1.33 9.00
C LEU A 178 -7.46 -1.44 10.02
N LYS A 179 -8.47 -0.57 9.93
CA LYS A 179 -9.64 -0.62 10.81
C LYS A 179 -10.47 -1.90 10.63
N THR A 180 -10.42 -2.50 9.45
CA THR A 180 -11.13 -3.75 9.15
C THR A 180 -10.26 -4.98 9.43
N THR A 181 -8.96 -4.89 9.12
CA THR A 181 -8.06 -6.04 9.13
C THR A 181 -7.37 -6.26 10.47
N VAL A 182 -7.08 -5.21 11.24
CA VAL A 182 -6.50 -5.35 12.58
C VAL A 182 -7.60 -5.71 13.58
N ARG A 183 -7.44 -6.85 14.28
CA ARG A 183 -8.42 -7.37 15.22
C ARG A 183 -7.76 -7.64 16.57
N GLU A 184 -8.44 -7.29 17.67
CA GLU A 184 -7.93 -7.53 19.02
C GLU A 184 -7.85 -9.02 19.36
N ASP A 185 -8.83 -9.80 18.91
CA ASP A 185 -8.97 -11.24 19.13
C ASP A 185 -8.14 -12.10 18.18
N TYR A 186 -7.34 -11.49 17.31
CA TYR A 186 -6.53 -12.22 16.34
C TYR A 186 -5.39 -12.98 17.02
N THR A 187 -5.24 -14.25 16.67
CA THR A 187 -4.19 -15.17 17.15
C THR A 187 -3.47 -15.82 15.98
N HIS A 188 -2.18 -16.06 16.14
CA HIS A 188 -1.38 -16.79 15.17
C HIS A 188 -0.23 -17.51 15.87
N PRO A 189 0.14 -18.75 15.50
CA PRO A 189 1.20 -19.50 16.16
C PRO A 189 2.53 -18.77 16.28
N ASP A 190 2.90 -17.99 15.25
CA ASP A 190 4.16 -17.22 15.27
C ASP A 190 4.10 -16.00 16.19
N LEU A 191 2.92 -15.39 16.37
CA LEU A 191 2.72 -14.34 17.37
C LEU A 191 2.74 -14.89 18.80
N GLU A 192 2.17 -16.07 19.02
CA GLU A 192 2.26 -16.74 20.31
C GLU A 192 3.71 -17.14 20.65
N TRP A 193 4.48 -17.57 19.64
CA TRP A 193 5.91 -17.81 19.83
C TRP A 193 6.67 -16.54 20.23
N ALA A 194 6.31 -15.38 19.67
CA ALA A 194 6.94 -14.09 19.97
C ALA A 194 6.48 -13.47 21.31
N LYS A 195 5.47 -14.05 21.97
CA LYS A 195 4.86 -13.51 23.18
C LYS A 195 5.88 -13.30 24.30
N GLY A 196 5.79 -12.14 24.94
CA GLY A 196 6.71 -11.75 26.01
C GLY A 196 8.04 -11.14 25.51
N SER A 197 8.26 -11.07 24.21
CA SER A 197 9.40 -10.40 23.58
C SER A 197 8.96 -9.13 22.84
N ARG A 198 9.89 -8.21 22.61
CA ARG A 198 9.68 -7.11 21.66
C ARG A 198 9.75 -7.67 20.24
N LEU A 199 8.61 -7.74 19.56
CA LEU A 199 8.54 -8.31 18.21
C LEU A 199 9.08 -7.33 17.17
N ILE A 200 10.03 -7.78 16.37
CA ILE A 200 10.59 -7.06 15.23
C ILE A 200 10.02 -7.66 13.93
N MET A 201 9.40 -6.84 13.12
CA MET A 201 8.92 -7.25 11.79
C MET A 201 9.92 -6.88 10.73
N ILE A 202 10.31 -7.84 9.89
CA ILE A 202 11.28 -7.63 8.81
C ILE A 202 10.55 -7.82 7.47
N THR A 203 10.75 -6.89 6.54
CA THR A 203 10.36 -7.08 5.13
C THR A 203 11.45 -6.52 4.23
N ALA A 204 12.03 -7.38 3.40
CA ALA A 204 13.08 -7.02 2.46
C ALA A 204 12.97 -7.88 1.20
N HIS A 205 12.75 -7.25 0.04
CA HIS A 205 12.53 -7.97 -1.21
C HIS A 205 12.83 -7.14 -2.47
N ARG A 206 13.26 -5.89 -2.32
CA ARG A 206 13.51 -5.00 -3.45
C ARG A 206 14.68 -5.50 -4.30
N ARG A 207 14.50 -5.46 -5.65
CA ARG A 207 15.52 -5.92 -6.60
C ARG A 207 16.81 -5.12 -6.51
N GLU A 208 16.69 -3.82 -6.22
CA GLU A 208 17.82 -2.91 -6.03
C GLU A 208 18.72 -3.28 -4.84
N ASN A 209 18.16 -4.01 -3.87
CA ASN A 209 18.85 -4.41 -2.65
C ASN A 209 19.46 -5.83 -2.74
N LEU A 210 19.24 -6.58 -3.83
CA LEU A 210 19.76 -7.94 -3.96
C LEU A 210 21.30 -7.97 -3.91
N GLY A 211 21.85 -9.05 -3.37
CA GLY A 211 23.28 -9.24 -3.22
C GLY A 211 23.88 -8.64 -1.95
N GLU A 212 24.98 -7.92 -2.03
CA GLU A 212 25.68 -7.39 -0.84
C GLU A 212 24.84 -6.42 0.01
N PRO A 213 24.04 -5.50 -0.58
CA PRO A 213 23.18 -4.64 0.25
C PRO A 213 22.25 -5.44 1.18
N MET A 214 21.61 -6.49 0.66
CA MET A 214 20.70 -7.34 1.46
C MET A 214 21.46 -8.13 2.52
N LYS A 215 22.69 -8.59 2.24
CA LYS A 215 23.53 -9.25 3.24
C LYS A 215 23.92 -8.28 4.37
N HIS A 216 24.22 -7.03 4.06
CA HIS A 216 24.50 -6.00 5.07
C HIS A 216 23.29 -5.78 5.99
N MET A 217 22.08 -5.65 5.39
CA MET A 217 20.84 -5.53 6.17
C MET A 217 20.68 -6.70 7.16
N PHE A 218 20.81 -7.93 6.67
CA PHE A 218 20.60 -9.12 7.51
C PHE A 218 21.70 -9.31 8.55
N ARG A 219 22.96 -8.97 8.27
CA ARG A 219 24.03 -9.00 9.26
C ARG A 219 23.78 -7.98 10.37
N ALA A 220 23.34 -6.76 10.03
CA ALA A 220 23.00 -5.77 11.03
C ALA A 220 21.85 -6.26 11.94
N ILE A 221 20.80 -6.86 11.35
CA ILE A 221 19.68 -7.42 12.10
C ILE A 221 20.14 -8.56 13.00
N ARG A 222 20.92 -9.49 12.48
CA ARG A 222 21.46 -10.62 13.24
C ARG A 222 22.30 -10.14 14.44
N ARG A 223 23.21 -9.17 14.22
CA ARG A 223 24.05 -8.60 15.26
C ARG A 223 23.23 -7.99 16.40
N VAL A 224 22.17 -7.24 16.10
CA VAL A 224 21.27 -6.68 17.12
C VAL A 224 20.52 -7.78 17.86
N CYS A 225 20.04 -8.82 17.18
CA CYS A 225 19.39 -9.96 17.82
C CYS A 225 20.34 -10.69 18.78
N ASP A 226 21.62 -10.80 18.44
CA ASP A 226 22.63 -11.43 19.31
C ASP A 226 22.90 -10.64 20.60
N GLU A 227 22.81 -9.31 20.55
CA GLU A 227 23.01 -8.42 21.69
C GLU A 227 21.77 -8.24 22.59
N HIS A 228 20.55 -8.48 22.04
CA HIS A 228 19.27 -8.21 22.71
C HIS A 228 18.42 -9.48 22.85
N PRO A 229 18.57 -10.26 23.92
CA PRO A 229 17.84 -11.52 24.09
C PRO A 229 16.33 -11.35 24.31
N ASP A 230 15.87 -10.14 24.57
CA ASP A 230 14.47 -9.79 24.80
C ASP A 230 13.69 -9.51 23.50
N ILE A 231 14.35 -9.54 22.34
CA ILE A 231 13.68 -9.39 21.04
C ILE A 231 13.49 -10.72 20.32
N LYS A 232 12.46 -10.78 19.51
CA LYS A 232 12.24 -11.81 18.50
C LYS A 232 11.89 -11.16 17.20
N ALA A 233 12.38 -11.72 16.09
CA ALA A 233 12.12 -11.20 14.75
C ALA A 233 11.30 -12.19 13.94
N ILE A 234 10.36 -11.67 13.15
CA ILE A 234 9.57 -12.44 12.17
C ILE A 234 9.80 -11.82 10.80
N TYR A 235 10.19 -12.67 9.85
CA TYR A 235 10.40 -12.28 8.47
C TYR A 235 9.49 -13.08 7.53
N PRO A 236 8.32 -12.54 7.13
CA PRO A 236 7.55 -13.09 6.03
C PRO A 236 8.31 -12.92 4.73
N ILE A 237 8.92 -14.00 4.26
CA ILE A 237 9.91 -13.94 3.20
C ILE A 237 9.26 -13.90 1.82
N HIS A 238 9.85 -13.14 0.91
CA HIS A 238 9.44 -13.09 -0.48
C HIS A 238 9.75 -14.41 -1.22
N MET A 239 8.94 -14.78 -2.22
CA MET A 239 9.07 -16.03 -2.99
C MET A 239 10.33 -16.10 -3.87
N ASN A 240 11.05 -14.99 -4.06
CA ASN A 240 12.27 -14.96 -4.86
C ASN A 240 13.35 -15.86 -4.24
N PRO A 241 13.84 -16.89 -4.96
CA PRO A 241 14.85 -17.81 -4.44
C PRO A 241 16.15 -17.13 -3.97
N VAL A 242 16.58 -16.05 -4.65
CA VAL A 242 17.78 -15.30 -4.26
C VAL A 242 17.63 -14.66 -2.89
N VAL A 243 16.44 -14.12 -2.58
CA VAL A 243 16.14 -13.55 -1.26
C VAL A 243 16.19 -14.64 -0.19
N ARG A 244 15.58 -15.80 -0.49
CA ARG A 244 15.55 -16.95 0.45
C ARG A 244 16.95 -17.46 0.75
N GLU A 245 17.78 -17.65 -0.27
CA GLU A 245 19.16 -18.12 -0.08
C GLU A 245 19.99 -17.18 0.82
N ILE A 246 19.88 -15.86 0.58
CA ILE A 246 20.59 -14.87 1.40
C ILE A 246 20.07 -14.87 2.85
N ALA A 247 18.74 -14.90 3.03
CA ALA A 247 18.12 -14.90 4.34
C ALA A 247 18.49 -16.14 5.15
N ASP A 248 18.36 -17.32 4.55
CA ASP A 248 18.69 -18.59 5.20
C ASP A 248 20.16 -18.65 5.61
N SER A 249 21.07 -18.12 4.78
CA SER A 249 22.50 -18.14 5.05
C SER A 249 22.93 -17.27 6.25
N ILE A 250 22.15 -16.24 6.61
CA ILE A 250 22.53 -15.25 7.63
C ILE A 250 21.60 -15.32 8.86
N LEU A 251 20.31 -15.57 8.64
CA LEU A 251 19.28 -15.52 9.67
C LEU A 251 18.75 -16.91 10.07
N GLY A 252 18.91 -17.92 9.22
CA GLY A 252 18.21 -19.19 9.31
C GLY A 252 18.57 -20.08 10.50
N ASP A 253 19.69 -19.86 11.16
CA ASP A 253 20.17 -20.64 12.29
C ASP A 253 19.93 -19.98 13.67
N ASP A 254 19.22 -18.84 13.72
CA ASP A 254 18.90 -18.14 14.97
C ASP A 254 17.49 -18.49 15.46
N GLU A 255 17.40 -19.11 16.64
CA GLU A 255 16.12 -19.49 17.27
C GLU A 255 15.21 -18.29 17.60
N ARG A 256 15.74 -17.07 17.62
CA ARG A 256 14.99 -15.83 17.85
C ARG A 256 14.49 -15.19 16.58
N ILE A 257 14.87 -15.72 15.42
CA ILE A 257 14.44 -15.22 14.10
C ILE A 257 13.63 -16.29 13.39
N ARG A 258 12.38 -16.00 13.09
CA ARG A 258 11.53 -16.88 12.28
C ARG A 258 11.38 -16.34 10.88
N ILE A 259 11.86 -17.10 9.91
CA ILE A 259 11.57 -16.91 8.49
C ILE A 259 10.30 -17.72 8.20
N ILE A 260 9.23 -17.03 7.78
CA ILE A 260 7.93 -17.65 7.52
C ILE A 260 7.48 -17.41 6.08
N GLU A 261 6.50 -18.16 5.62
CA GLU A 261 5.91 -17.94 4.31
C GLU A 261 5.21 -16.56 4.23
N PRO A 262 5.02 -16.02 3.01
CA PRO A 262 4.34 -14.73 2.83
C PRO A 262 2.96 -14.73 3.48
N LEU A 263 2.66 -13.69 4.22
CA LEU A 263 1.38 -13.49 4.88
C LEU A 263 0.33 -12.91 3.93
N ASP A 264 -0.92 -13.25 4.15
CA ASP A 264 -2.04 -12.51 3.54
C ASP A 264 -2.20 -11.12 4.18
N VAL A 265 -3.15 -10.33 3.72
CA VAL A 265 -3.33 -8.94 4.20
C VAL A 265 -3.81 -8.89 5.65
N LEU A 266 -4.68 -9.82 6.05
CA LEU A 266 -5.23 -9.86 7.40
C LEU A 266 -4.13 -10.23 8.39
N ASP A 267 -3.40 -11.29 8.12
CA ASP A 267 -2.28 -11.74 8.94
C ASP A 267 -1.21 -10.64 9.01
N PHE A 268 -0.82 -10.10 7.87
CA PHE A 268 0.23 -9.09 7.77
C PHE A 268 -0.08 -7.84 8.63
N HIS A 269 -1.29 -7.28 8.54
CA HIS A 269 -1.67 -6.11 9.33
C HIS A 269 -1.76 -6.42 10.82
N ASN A 270 -2.17 -7.63 11.21
CA ASN A 270 -2.16 -8.06 12.60
C ASN A 270 -0.74 -8.27 13.16
N PHE A 271 0.20 -8.75 12.34
CA PHE A 271 1.62 -8.81 12.70
C PHE A 271 2.23 -7.40 12.86
N LEU A 272 1.94 -6.49 11.93
CA LEU A 272 2.37 -5.09 12.04
C LEU A 272 1.85 -4.46 13.34
N SER A 273 0.57 -4.65 13.67
CA SER A 273 -0.05 -4.03 14.83
C SER A 273 0.56 -4.51 16.15
N ARG A 274 1.09 -5.72 16.19
CA ARG A 274 1.72 -6.34 17.37
C ARG A 274 3.25 -6.19 17.40
N SER A 275 3.82 -5.64 16.33
CA SER A 275 5.26 -5.38 16.29
C SER A 275 5.65 -4.22 17.19
N TYR A 276 6.86 -4.29 17.73
CA TYR A 276 7.51 -3.19 18.43
C TYR A 276 8.15 -2.22 17.43
N LEU A 277 8.89 -2.74 16.46
CA LEU A 277 9.64 -2.00 15.46
C LEU A 277 9.59 -2.74 14.12
N ILE A 278 9.68 -1.99 13.03
CA ILE A 278 9.63 -2.53 11.68
C ILE A 278 10.86 -2.11 10.90
N LEU A 279 11.54 -3.10 10.28
CA LEU A 279 12.62 -2.90 9.31
C LEU A 279 12.11 -3.27 7.93
N THR A 280 12.08 -2.32 7.01
CA THR A 280 11.42 -2.53 5.71
C THR A 280 12.12 -1.84 4.54
N ASP A 281 12.05 -2.44 3.37
CA ASP A 281 12.31 -1.79 2.08
C ASP A 281 11.02 -1.52 1.27
N SER A 282 9.85 -1.86 1.81
CA SER A 282 8.54 -1.70 1.18
C SER A 282 8.01 -0.27 1.28
N GLY A 283 7.37 0.22 0.20
CA GLY A 283 6.73 1.53 0.18
C GLY A 283 5.44 1.60 0.99
N GLY A 284 4.53 0.64 0.87
CA GLY A 284 3.23 0.66 1.55
C GLY A 284 3.34 0.65 3.07
N ILE A 285 4.27 -0.13 3.61
CA ILE A 285 4.51 -0.23 5.05
C ILE A 285 4.90 1.11 5.67
N GLN A 286 5.57 1.98 4.91
CA GLN A 286 5.94 3.32 5.33
C GLN A 286 4.73 4.23 5.62
N GLU A 287 3.56 3.87 5.10
CA GLU A 287 2.30 4.58 5.32
C GLU A 287 1.47 3.91 6.42
N GLU A 288 1.42 2.58 6.40
CA GLU A 288 0.58 1.75 7.26
C GLU A 288 1.10 1.64 8.69
N ALA A 289 2.39 1.31 8.86
CA ALA A 289 2.97 1.06 10.18
C ALA A 289 2.94 2.29 11.12
N PRO A 290 3.24 3.52 10.65
CA PRO A 290 3.12 4.70 11.49
C PRO A 290 1.71 4.95 12.01
N SER A 291 0.66 4.58 11.27
CA SER A 291 -0.73 4.72 11.73
C SER A 291 -1.08 3.79 12.90
N LEU A 292 -0.28 2.74 13.09
CA LEU A 292 -0.34 1.81 14.21
C LEU A 292 0.60 2.21 15.36
N GLY A 293 1.25 3.39 15.28
CA GLY A 293 2.23 3.87 16.26
C GLY A 293 3.52 3.05 16.26
N LYS A 294 3.91 2.49 15.11
CA LYS A 294 5.11 1.64 15.01
C LYS A 294 6.26 2.40 14.33
N PRO A 295 7.41 2.56 15.01
CA PRO A 295 8.60 3.11 14.38
C PRO A 295 9.04 2.26 13.19
N VAL A 296 9.49 2.92 12.12
CA VAL A 296 9.91 2.26 10.88
C VAL A 296 11.33 2.69 10.49
N LEU A 297 12.22 1.72 10.37
CA LEU A 297 13.53 1.89 9.75
C LEU A 297 13.44 1.46 8.27
N VAL A 298 13.63 2.40 7.38
CA VAL A 298 13.54 2.19 5.94
C VAL A 298 14.92 1.84 5.40
N MET A 299 15.14 0.57 5.04
CA MET A 299 16.41 0.03 4.54
C MET A 299 16.55 0.30 3.02
N ARG A 300 16.61 1.56 2.66
CA ARG A 300 16.78 2.06 1.29
C ARG A 300 17.61 3.33 1.30
N ASP A 301 18.26 3.63 0.18
CA ASP A 301 19.00 4.88 0.00
C ASP A 301 18.08 6.07 -0.33
N THR A 302 16.91 5.77 -0.92
CA THR A 302 15.91 6.77 -1.27
C THR A 302 14.50 6.27 -0.96
N THR A 303 13.56 7.21 -0.74
CA THR A 303 12.15 6.89 -0.61
C THR A 303 11.31 7.91 -1.37
N GLU A 304 10.22 7.43 -1.97
CA GLU A 304 9.17 8.24 -2.58
C GLU A 304 8.17 8.81 -1.54
N ARG A 305 8.46 8.67 -0.26
CA ARG A 305 7.62 9.08 0.89
C ARG A 305 8.35 10.02 1.85
N PRO A 306 8.81 11.17 1.38
CA PRO A 306 9.60 12.11 2.18
C PRO A 306 8.79 12.71 3.35
N GLU A 307 7.46 12.71 3.26
CA GLU A 307 6.59 13.26 4.29
C GLU A 307 6.72 12.51 5.61
N GLY A 308 6.84 11.17 5.58
CA GLY A 308 7.02 10.34 6.78
C GLY A 308 8.35 10.62 7.48
N ILE A 309 9.41 10.91 6.71
CA ILE A 309 10.71 11.32 7.27
C ILE A 309 10.59 12.69 7.94
N LYS A 310 9.97 13.67 7.27
CA LYS A 310 9.75 15.02 7.82
C LYS A 310 8.89 15.01 9.06
N ALA A 311 7.88 14.13 9.10
CA ALA A 311 7.01 13.96 10.25
C ALA A 311 7.68 13.20 11.43
N GLY A 312 8.83 12.55 11.19
CA GLY A 312 9.53 11.76 12.19
C GLY A 312 8.95 10.37 12.45
N THR A 313 8.03 9.89 11.60
CA THR A 313 7.45 8.53 11.70
C THR A 313 8.35 7.46 11.08
N LEU A 314 9.23 7.86 10.18
CA LEU A 314 10.15 7.00 9.43
C LEU A 314 11.58 7.52 9.59
N LYS A 315 12.54 6.59 9.58
CA LYS A 315 13.96 6.92 9.46
C LYS A 315 14.57 6.16 8.28
N LEU A 316 15.12 6.90 7.32
CA LEU A 316 15.84 6.32 6.18
C LEU A 316 17.26 5.94 6.66
N VAL A 317 17.58 4.64 6.64
CA VAL A 317 18.83 4.10 7.17
C VAL A 317 19.77 3.53 6.11
N GLY A 318 19.34 3.57 4.83
CA GLY A 318 20.16 3.03 3.74
C GLY A 318 20.31 1.52 3.82
N THR A 319 21.40 1.02 3.22
CA THR A 319 21.73 -0.40 3.15
C THR A 319 23.07 -0.72 3.81
N ASP A 320 23.70 0.26 4.46
CA ASP A 320 24.95 0.09 5.19
C ASP A 320 24.71 -0.64 6.53
N GLU A 321 25.54 -1.67 6.79
CA GLU A 321 25.40 -2.54 7.96
C GLU A 321 25.49 -1.76 9.27
N GLU A 322 26.48 -0.88 9.40
CA GLU A 322 26.71 -0.15 10.65
C GLU A 322 25.63 0.92 10.89
N VAL A 323 25.17 1.59 9.84
CA VAL A 323 24.09 2.57 9.95
C VAL A 323 22.80 1.90 10.40
N ILE A 324 22.44 0.75 9.81
CA ILE A 324 21.25 -0.02 10.21
C ILE A 324 21.40 -0.48 11.66
N TYR A 325 22.54 -1.07 12.01
CA TYR A 325 22.80 -1.57 13.35
C TYR A 325 22.64 -0.47 14.41
N GLN A 326 23.28 0.69 14.23
CA GLN A 326 23.22 1.80 15.19
C GLN A 326 21.81 2.35 15.36
N ASN A 327 21.06 2.51 14.28
CA ASN A 327 19.69 3.02 14.35
C ASN A 327 18.71 2.01 14.96
N PHE A 328 18.88 0.73 14.65
CA PHE A 328 18.06 -0.33 15.24
C PHE A 328 18.32 -0.44 16.74
N LYS A 329 19.59 -0.50 17.15
CA LYS A 329 20.02 -0.53 18.56
C LYS A 329 19.51 0.70 19.32
N GLN A 330 19.63 1.90 18.74
CA GLN A 330 19.13 3.13 19.36
C GLN A 330 17.66 3.02 19.72
N LEU A 331 16.80 2.54 18.83
CA LEU A 331 15.35 2.41 19.10
C LEU A 331 15.00 1.31 20.11
N LEU A 332 15.92 0.40 20.39
CA LEU A 332 15.76 -0.60 21.45
C LEU A 332 16.20 -0.09 22.82
N GLU A 333 17.23 0.75 22.89
CA GLU A 333 17.90 1.19 24.12
C GLU A 333 17.47 2.60 24.57
N ASP A 334 16.99 3.45 23.65
CA ASP A 334 16.58 4.83 23.91
C ASP A 334 15.05 4.95 23.80
N GLU A 335 14.40 4.93 24.97
CA GLU A 335 12.93 5.03 25.06
C GLU A 335 12.40 6.38 24.55
N GLU A 336 13.19 7.45 24.68
CA GLU A 336 12.78 8.78 24.21
C GLU A 336 12.79 8.83 22.68
N ALA A 337 13.84 8.30 22.04
CA ALA A 337 13.91 8.16 20.58
C ALA A 337 12.78 7.26 20.04
N TYR A 338 12.50 6.14 20.71
CA TYR A 338 11.40 5.28 20.34
C TYR A 338 10.04 6.00 20.43
N ARG A 339 9.78 6.66 21.57
CA ARG A 339 8.53 7.39 21.82
C ARG A 339 8.35 8.53 20.81
N ALA A 340 9.40 9.27 20.48
CA ALA A 340 9.34 10.34 19.51
C ALA A 340 8.85 9.85 18.14
N MET A 341 9.29 8.67 17.68
CA MET A 341 8.84 8.08 16.42
C MET A 341 7.44 7.47 16.52
N SER A 342 7.15 6.74 17.60
CA SER A 342 5.90 5.99 17.75
C SER A 342 4.67 6.88 17.97
N THR A 343 4.87 8.10 18.47
CA THR A 343 3.80 9.08 18.72
C THR A 343 3.75 10.22 17.70
N ALA A 344 4.66 10.23 16.72
CA ALA A 344 4.66 11.21 15.65
C ALA A 344 3.38 11.10 14.80
N SER A 345 2.86 12.24 14.36
CA SER A 345 1.64 12.29 13.55
C SER A 345 1.89 11.68 12.17
N ASN A 346 1.05 10.74 11.76
CA ASN A 346 1.14 10.11 10.44
C ASN A 346 0.66 11.06 9.34
N PRO A 347 1.53 11.50 8.41
CA PRO A 347 1.15 12.43 7.36
C PRO A 347 0.24 11.82 6.29
N TYR A 348 0.12 10.49 6.25
CA TYR A 348 -0.67 9.76 5.24
C TYR A 348 -2.14 9.59 5.61
N GLY A 349 -2.57 10.03 6.79
CA GLY A 349 -3.97 10.04 7.16
C GLY A 349 -4.25 9.47 8.56
N ASP A 350 -5.53 9.49 8.88
CA ASP A 350 -6.11 9.16 10.20
C ASP A 350 -7.14 8.00 10.11
N GLY A 351 -7.24 7.37 8.93
CA GLY A 351 -8.18 6.29 8.67
C GLY A 351 -9.62 6.73 8.40
N PHE A 352 -9.82 7.97 7.96
CA PHE A 352 -11.11 8.49 7.52
C PHE A 352 -11.11 8.96 6.06
N ALA A 353 -10.17 8.47 5.26
CA ALA A 353 -10.07 8.82 3.84
C ALA A 353 -11.30 8.36 3.07
N CYS A 354 -11.76 7.13 3.28
CA CYS A 354 -12.96 6.60 2.62
C CYS A 354 -14.20 7.42 2.94
N LYS A 355 -14.36 7.83 4.21
CA LYS A 355 -15.47 8.68 4.63
C LYS A 355 -15.44 10.04 3.93
N ARG A 356 -14.27 10.69 3.86
CA ARG A 356 -14.11 11.99 3.16
C ARG A 356 -14.44 11.87 1.68
N ILE A 357 -13.93 10.83 1.01
CA ILE A 357 -14.23 10.56 -0.40
C ILE A 357 -15.74 10.38 -0.60
N ALA A 358 -16.41 9.60 0.25
CA ALA A 358 -17.85 9.39 0.17
C ALA A 358 -18.64 10.70 0.38
N ASP A 359 -18.25 11.51 1.36
CA ASP A 359 -18.89 12.81 1.65
C ASP A 359 -18.76 13.77 0.45
N ILE A 360 -17.58 13.84 -0.19
CA ILE A 360 -17.34 14.64 -1.40
C ILE A 360 -18.23 14.16 -2.56
N LEU A 361 -18.31 12.85 -2.76
CA LEU A 361 -19.11 12.27 -3.84
C LEU A 361 -20.62 12.47 -3.61
N GLU A 362 -21.08 12.60 -2.37
CA GLU A 362 -22.45 12.98 -2.03
C GLU A 362 -22.71 14.49 -2.12
N GLY A 363 -21.69 15.31 -2.33
CA GLY A 363 -21.80 16.78 -2.33
C GLY A 363 -22.00 17.40 -0.94
N LYS A 364 -21.44 16.73 0.10
CA LYS A 364 -21.53 17.18 1.51
C LYS A 364 -20.27 17.89 2.00
N ALA A 365 -19.23 17.99 1.16
CA ALA A 365 -17.96 18.61 1.47
C ALA A 365 -17.86 20.03 0.89
#